data_01b662c9ae9aad1ee57955aef059ea98
#
_entry.id   01b662c9ae9aad1ee57955aef059ea98
#
_cell.length_a   1.000
_cell.length_b   1.000
_cell.length_c   1.000
_cell.angle_alpha   90.00
_cell.angle_beta   90.00
_cell.angle_gamma   90.00
#
_symmetry.space_group_name_H-M   'P 1'
#
loop_
_entity.id
_entity.type
_entity.pdbx_description
1 polymer ?
#
loop_
_entity_poly.entity_id
_entity_poly.type
_entity_poly.pdbx_seq_one_letter_code
_entity_poly.pdbx_strand_id
1 'polypeptide(L)'
;MAWALAQEQGLAGFTMRDVAERVGMRAPSLYTHFESKHAIYDAMFGQAWSDYEQAALTELADRPEAPRAAVRRAARVFFDFSVAHPARHQLMNQRTIPGFEPSAESYAPAVRVLERGQQLFRDLGLTDRADFDIWVAMLEGLVNQHLANDPGGTRWSALLDRAIDVWADGVGLSPDPPA
;
A
#
# COMPACT_ATOMS: atom_id res chain seq x y z
N MET A 1 6.56 -5.07 -16.65
CA MET A 1 7.06 -4.14 -17.71
C MET A 1 6.54 -2.72 -17.49
N ALA A 2 5.22 -2.47 -17.39
CA ALA A 2 4.67 -1.14 -17.12
C ALA A 2 5.19 -0.52 -15.81
N TRP A 3 5.43 -1.30 -14.77
CA TRP A 3 6.06 -0.83 -13.52
C TRP A 3 7.47 -0.26 -13.71
N ALA A 4 8.29 -0.85 -14.60
CA ALA A 4 9.61 -0.29 -14.91
C ALA A 4 9.51 1.08 -15.57
N LEU A 5 8.57 1.25 -16.51
CA LEU A 5 8.29 2.55 -17.11
C LEU A 5 7.78 3.58 -16.09
N ALA A 6 6.91 3.15 -15.18
CA ALA A 6 6.42 4.02 -14.11
C ALA A 6 7.54 4.46 -13.15
N GLN A 7 8.53 3.62 -12.89
CA GLN A 7 9.72 3.97 -12.10
C GLN A 7 10.65 4.93 -12.84
N GLU A 8 10.83 4.74 -14.14
CA GLU A 8 11.74 5.56 -14.97
C GLU A 8 11.16 6.94 -15.32
N GLN A 9 9.86 7.00 -15.59
CA GLN A 9 9.20 8.18 -16.19
C GLN A 9 8.07 8.75 -15.32
N GLY A 10 7.76 8.12 -14.18
CA GLY A 10 6.57 8.40 -13.38
C GLY A 10 5.31 7.77 -13.97
N LEU A 11 4.26 7.63 -13.13
CA LEU A 11 2.99 7.02 -13.53
C LEU A 11 2.33 7.72 -14.73
N ALA A 12 2.38 9.06 -14.79
CA ALA A 12 1.80 9.82 -15.88
C ALA A 12 2.67 9.83 -17.15
N GLY A 13 3.99 9.60 -17.03
CA GLY A 13 4.98 9.88 -18.08
C GLY A 13 4.97 8.92 -19.26
N PHE A 14 4.73 7.63 -19.05
CA PHE A 14 4.78 6.64 -20.10
C PHE A 14 3.52 6.62 -21.00
N THR A 15 3.67 6.12 -22.23
CA THR A 15 2.59 5.98 -23.22
C THR A 15 2.31 4.51 -23.54
N MET A 16 1.17 4.24 -24.21
CA MET A 16 0.86 2.91 -24.76
C MET A 16 1.96 2.41 -25.70
N ARG A 17 2.59 3.32 -26.45
CA ARG A 17 3.68 2.99 -27.37
C ARG A 17 4.93 2.54 -26.62
N ASP A 18 5.26 3.21 -25.51
CA ASP A 18 6.41 2.82 -24.67
C ASP A 18 6.22 1.43 -24.06
N VAL A 19 4.99 1.12 -23.64
CA VAL A 19 4.65 -0.22 -23.15
C VAL A 19 4.80 -1.27 -24.25
N ALA A 20 4.24 -1.02 -25.46
CA ALA A 20 4.35 -1.94 -26.58
C ALA A 20 5.81 -2.19 -26.96
N GLU A 21 6.62 -1.15 -27.06
CA GLU A 21 8.05 -1.24 -27.37
C GLU A 21 8.81 -2.04 -26.29
N ARG A 22 8.52 -1.78 -25.01
CA ARG A 22 9.15 -2.46 -23.87
C ARG A 22 8.86 -3.97 -23.84
N VAL A 23 7.69 -4.41 -24.32
CA VAL A 23 7.32 -5.84 -24.40
C VAL A 23 7.60 -6.47 -25.77
N GLY A 24 8.23 -5.73 -26.69
CA GLY A 24 8.57 -6.23 -28.03
C GLY A 24 7.36 -6.39 -28.96
N MET A 25 6.25 -5.68 -28.68
CA MET A 25 5.02 -5.72 -29.48
C MET A 25 4.89 -4.49 -30.35
N ARG A 26 4.11 -4.60 -31.44
CA ARG A 26 3.64 -3.42 -32.17
C ARG A 26 2.48 -2.76 -31.41
N ALA A 27 2.40 -1.44 -31.43
CA ALA A 27 1.33 -0.72 -30.71
C ALA A 27 -0.09 -1.21 -31.04
N PRO A 28 -0.47 -1.51 -32.31
CA PRO A 28 -1.78 -2.09 -32.59
C PRO A 28 -2.06 -3.42 -31.89
N SER A 29 -1.03 -4.27 -31.71
CA SER A 29 -1.18 -5.54 -30.99
C SER A 29 -1.41 -5.33 -29.50
N LEU A 30 -0.82 -4.30 -28.88
CA LEU A 30 -1.08 -3.96 -27.48
C LEU A 30 -2.54 -3.54 -27.26
N TYR A 31 -3.13 -2.79 -28.23
CA TYR A 31 -4.53 -2.35 -28.14
C TYR A 31 -5.54 -3.52 -28.20
N THR A 32 -5.15 -4.70 -28.68
CA THR A 32 -6.00 -5.91 -28.58
C THR A 32 -6.09 -6.47 -27.17
N HIS A 33 -5.13 -6.13 -26.29
CA HIS A 33 -5.09 -6.57 -24.90
C HIS A 33 -5.53 -5.48 -23.92
N PHE A 34 -5.21 -4.23 -24.22
CA PHE A 34 -5.55 -3.08 -23.37
C PHE A 34 -6.11 -1.97 -24.25
N GLU A 35 -7.39 -1.70 -24.15
CA GLU A 35 -8.09 -0.70 -24.97
C GLU A 35 -7.62 0.74 -24.70
N SER A 36 -7.01 1.00 -23.54
CA SER A 36 -6.56 2.32 -23.14
C SER A 36 -5.40 2.24 -22.12
N LYS A 37 -4.77 3.38 -21.86
CA LYS A 37 -3.79 3.51 -20.77
C LYS A 37 -4.44 3.29 -19.41
N HIS A 38 -5.71 3.66 -19.24
CA HIS A 38 -6.46 3.39 -18.01
C HIS A 38 -6.66 1.89 -17.78
N ALA A 39 -6.85 1.09 -18.81
CA ALA A 39 -6.90 -0.38 -18.68
C ALA A 39 -5.57 -0.97 -18.18
N ILE A 40 -4.43 -0.37 -18.59
CA ILE A 40 -3.11 -0.74 -18.04
C ILE A 40 -3.02 -0.34 -16.55
N TYR A 41 -3.45 0.88 -16.18
CA TYR A 41 -3.46 1.28 -14.77
C TYR A 41 -4.37 0.41 -13.93
N ASP A 42 -5.50 -0.03 -14.46
CA ASP A 42 -6.42 -0.93 -13.78
C ASP A 42 -5.75 -2.26 -13.44
N ALA A 43 -5.12 -2.89 -14.43
CA ALA A 43 -4.35 -4.12 -14.23
C ALA A 43 -3.17 -3.92 -13.25
N MET A 44 -2.46 -2.78 -13.35
CA MET A 44 -1.39 -2.44 -12.41
C MET A 44 -1.91 -2.24 -10.99
N PHE A 45 -3.05 -1.58 -10.81
CA PHE A 45 -3.68 -1.36 -9.51
C PHE A 45 -4.05 -2.69 -8.83
N GLY A 46 -4.75 -3.56 -9.55
CA GLY A 46 -5.11 -4.90 -9.04
C GLY A 46 -3.88 -5.73 -8.69
N GLN A 47 -2.84 -5.70 -9.53
CA GLN A 47 -1.58 -6.39 -9.26
C GLN A 47 -0.90 -5.84 -8.00
N ALA A 48 -0.80 -4.51 -7.85
CA ALA A 48 -0.13 -3.91 -6.71
C ALA A 48 -0.80 -4.27 -5.37
N TRP A 49 -2.13 -4.23 -5.32
CA TRP A 49 -2.87 -4.64 -4.14
C TRP A 49 -2.78 -6.15 -3.88
N SER A 50 -2.77 -6.99 -4.93
CA SER A 50 -2.57 -8.43 -4.78
C SER A 50 -1.16 -8.76 -4.27
N ASP A 51 -0.14 -8.08 -4.76
CA ASP A 51 1.24 -8.25 -4.31
C ASP A 51 1.37 -7.83 -2.82
N TYR A 52 0.73 -6.72 -2.41
CA TYR A 52 0.70 -6.31 -1.01
C TYR A 52 -0.11 -7.30 -0.15
N GLU A 53 -1.27 -7.76 -0.62
CA GLU A 53 -2.08 -8.78 0.07
C GLU A 53 -1.25 -10.03 0.35
N GLN A 54 -0.50 -10.52 -0.64
CA GLN A 54 0.34 -11.70 -0.49
C GLN A 54 1.51 -11.46 0.49
N ALA A 55 2.16 -10.29 0.42
CA ALA A 55 3.20 -9.92 1.36
C ALA A 55 2.66 -9.85 2.79
N ALA A 56 1.52 -9.20 3.00
CA ALA A 56 0.87 -9.11 4.30
C ALA A 56 0.46 -10.48 4.85
N LEU A 57 -0.07 -11.38 4.02
CA LEU A 57 -0.41 -12.74 4.43
C LEU A 57 0.82 -13.54 4.89
N THR A 58 1.95 -13.36 4.21
CA THR A 58 3.19 -14.06 4.54
C THR A 58 3.80 -13.50 5.83
N GLU A 59 3.94 -12.17 5.90
CA GLU A 59 4.63 -11.50 6.99
C GLU A 59 3.80 -11.48 8.29
N LEU A 60 2.47 -11.59 8.21
CA LEU A 60 1.57 -11.58 9.36
C LEU A 60 1.02 -12.99 9.69
N ALA A 61 1.55 -14.05 9.09
CA ALA A 61 1.13 -15.43 9.35
C ALA A 61 1.27 -15.79 10.83
N ASP A 62 2.42 -15.41 11.43
CA ASP A 62 2.71 -15.58 12.85
C ASP A 62 2.45 -14.26 13.59
N ARG A 63 1.18 -13.97 13.86
CA ARG A 63 0.80 -12.75 14.57
C ARG A 63 1.32 -12.78 16.01
N PRO A 64 1.98 -11.70 16.50
CA PRO A 64 2.33 -11.58 17.91
C PRO A 64 1.09 -11.66 18.80
N GLU A 65 1.20 -12.31 19.97
CA GLU A 65 0.11 -12.38 20.96
C GLU A 65 -0.15 -11.01 21.60
N ALA A 66 0.91 -10.21 21.81
CA ALA A 66 0.81 -8.89 22.39
C ALA A 66 0.12 -7.89 21.44
N PRO A 67 -0.93 -7.18 21.89
CA PRO A 67 -1.75 -6.31 21.04
C PRO A 67 -0.97 -5.23 20.32
N ARG A 68 -0.07 -4.50 21.02
CA ARG A 68 0.74 -3.43 20.38
C ARG A 68 1.74 -3.98 19.39
N ALA A 69 2.37 -5.12 19.70
CA ALA A 69 3.29 -5.78 18.78
C ALA A 69 2.58 -6.18 17.49
N ALA A 70 1.32 -6.63 17.54
CA ALA A 70 0.53 -6.97 16.36
C ALA A 70 0.27 -5.75 15.46
N VAL A 71 -0.15 -4.61 16.02
CA VAL A 71 -0.40 -3.39 15.23
C VAL A 71 0.90 -2.76 14.72
N ARG A 72 2.01 -2.81 15.50
CA ARG A 72 3.33 -2.36 15.04
C ARG A 72 3.82 -3.21 13.85
N ARG A 73 3.66 -4.54 13.92
CA ARG A 73 4.05 -5.44 12.84
C ARG A 73 3.25 -5.16 11.57
N ALA A 74 1.93 -5.01 11.69
CA ALA A 74 1.08 -4.65 10.55
C ALA A 74 1.48 -3.30 9.94
N ALA A 75 1.78 -2.31 10.77
CA ALA A 75 2.28 -1.01 10.34
C ALA A 75 3.62 -1.13 9.59
N ARG A 76 4.54 -1.94 10.11
CA ARG A 76 5.86 -2.17 9.51
C ARG A 76 5.74 -2.81 8.14
N VAL A 77 4.93 -3.84 7.99
CA VAL A 77 4.70 -4.52 6.71
C VAL A 77 4.17 -3.54 5.65
N PHE A 78 3.20 -2.70 6.03
CA PHE A 78 2.68 -1.67 5.11
C PHE A 78 3.74 -0.63 4.75
N PHE A 79 4.44 -0.11 5.74
CA PHE A 79 5.48 0.91 5.55
C PHE A 79 6.59 0.39 4.62
N ASP A 80 7.16 -0.78 4.93
CA ASP A 80 8.28 -1.36 4.20
C ASP A 80 7.90 -1.69 2.75
N PHE A 81 6.70 -2.25 2.52
CA PHE A 81 6.18 -2.47 1.16
C PHE A 81 6.03 -1.15 0.39
N SER A 82 5.48 -0.14 1.02
CA SER A 82 5.21 1.16 0.40
C SER A 82 6.49 1.89 0.00
N VAL A 83 7.50 1.91 0.89
CA VAL A 83 8.78 2.59 0.61
C VAL A 83 9.66 1.82 -0.37
N ALA A 84 9.55 0.48 -0.40
CA ALA A 84 10.25 -0.35 -1.39
C ALA A 84 9.67 -0.20 -2.81
N HIS A 85 8.41 0.23 -2.92
CA HIS A 85 7.69 0.31 -4.19
C HIS A 85 6.94 1.64 -4.38
N PRO A 86 7.63 2.80 -4.47
CA PRO A 86 6.99 4.13 -4.45
C PRO A 86 5.93 4.31 -5.55
N ALA A 87 6.17 3.84 -6.78
CA ALA A 87 5.21 3.95 -7.87
C ALA A 87 3.94 3.10 -7.61
N ARG A 88 4.08 1.94 -6.94
CA ARG A 88 2.92 1.13 -6.51
C ARG A 88 2.13 1.85 -5.44
N HIS A 89 2.82 2.31 -4.38
CA HIS A 89 2.19 3.09 -3.31
C HIS A 89 1.41 4.28 -3.87
N GLN A 90 2.01 5.03 -4.80
CA GLN A 90 1.35 6.16 -5.44
C GLN A 90 0.07 5.76 -6.19
N LEU A 91 0.10 4.68 -6.98
CA LEU A 91 -1.07 4.21 -7.72
C LEU A 91 -2.16 3.65 -6.79
N MET A 92 -1.77 2.94 -5.73
CA MET A 92 -2.67 2.31 -4.77
C MET A 92 -3.42 3.33 -3.90
N ASN A 93 -2.73 4.37 -3.43
CA ASN A 93 -3.21 5.21 -2.32
C ASN A 93 -3.45 6.68 -2.72
N GLN A 94 -3.00 7.10 -3.92
CA GLN A 94 -3.11 8.49 -4.36
C GLN A 94 -3.88 8.59 -5.68
N ARG A 95 -4.83 9.50 -5.76
CA ARG A 95 -5.58 9.79 -7.01
C ARG A 95 -4.79 10.71 -7.94
N THR A 96 -3.60 10.29 -8.36
CA THR A 96 -2.68 11.10 -9.18
C THR A 96 -2.95 11.01 -10.68
N ILE A 97 -3.74 10.04 -11.13
CA ILE A 97 -4.07 9.85 -12.55
C ILE A 97 -5.44 10.46 -12.82
N PRO A 98 -5.54 11.54 -13.63
CA PRO A 98 -6.82 12.17 -13.91
C PRO A 98 -7.81 11.21 -14.60
N GLY A 99 -9.02 11.12 -14.06
CA GLY A 99 -10.11 10.30 -14.58
C GLY A 99 -9.93 8.79 -14.46
N PHE A 100 -8.87 8.31 -13.79
CA PHE A 100 -8.70 6.91 -13.51
C PHE A 100 -9.50 6.51 -12.27
N GLU A 101 -10.32 5.49 -12.42
CA GLU A 101 -10.99 4.78 -11.33
C GLU A 101 -10.80 3.26 -11.58
N PRO A 102 -10.32 2.51 -10.57
CA PRO A 102 -10.15 1.08 -10.71
C PRO A 102 -11.50 0.37 -10.87
N SER A 103 -11.52 -0.69 -11.69
CA SER A 103 -12.66 -1.58 -11.78
C SER A 103 -12.93 -2.29 -10.46
N ALA A 104 -14.16 -2.80 -10.28
CA ALA A 104 -14.51 -3.59 -9.09
C ALA A 104 -13.61 -4.83 -8.93
N GLU A 105 -13.22 -5.46 -10.04
CA GLU A 105 -12.32 -6.62 -10.05
C GLU A 105 -10.93 -6.24 -9.54
N SER A 106 -10.33 -5.19 -10.10
CA SER A 106 -9.01 -4.70 -9.71
C SER A 106 -8.99 -4.10 -8.30
N TYR A 107 -10.13 -3.61 -7.79
CA TYR A 107 -10.28 -3.08 -6.44
C TYR A 107 -10.50 -4.18 -5.37
N ALA A 108 -10.92 -5.39 -5.75
CA ALA A 108 -11.25 -6.45 -4.80
C ALA A 108 -10.10 -6.83 -3.85
N PRO A 109 -8.83 -6.92 -4.26
CA PRO A 109 -7.72 -7.17 -3.32
C PRO A 109 -7.58 -6.07 -2.25
N ALA A 110 -7.78 -4.81 -2.61
CA ALA A 110 -7.76 -3.69 -1.64
C ALA A 110 -8.86 -3.86 -0.57
N VAL A 111 -10.07 -4.24 -0.98
CA VAL A 111 -11.18 -4.51 -0.06
C VAL A 111 -10.81 -5.62 0.93
N ARG A 112 -10.26 -6.74 0.45
CA ARG A 112 -9.84 -7.84 1.33
C ARG A 112 -8.76 -7.43 2.33
N VAL A 113 -7.80 -6.62 1.90
CA VAL A 113 -6.76 -6.09 2.80
C VAL A 113 -7.36 -5.21 3.90
N LEU A 114 -8.26 -4.29 3.54
CA LEU A 114 -8.94 -3.42 4.50
C LEU A 114 -9.81 -4.22 5.47
N GLU A 115 -10.56 -5.21 4.99
CA GLU A 115 -11.38 -6.09 5.83
C GLU A 115 -10.53 -6.87 6.85
N ARG A 116 -9.36 -7.37 6.43
CA ARG A 116 -8.42 -8.05 7.34
C ARG A 116 -7.83 -7.11 8.38
N GLY A 117 -7.48 -5.88 7.98
CA GLY A 117 -7.02 -4.85 8.92
C GLY A 117 -8.09 -4.53 9.96
N GLN A 118 -9.33 -4.30 9.53
CA GLN A 118 -10.46 -4.08 10.42
C GLN A 118 -10.75 -5.29 11.31
N GLN A 119 -10.56 -6.52 10.80
CA GLN A 119 -10.72 -7.73 11.62
C GLN A 119 -9.65 -7.80 12.71
N LEU A 120 -8.39 -7.50 12.39
CA LEU A 120 -7.32 -7.39 13.38
C LEU A 120 -7.72 -6.43 14.51
N PHE A 121 -8.27 -5.26 14.19
CA PHE A 121 -8.70 -4.28 15.19
C PHE A 121 -9.84 -4.81 16.07
N ARG A 122 -10.85 -5.45 15.46
CA ARG A 122 -11.94 -6.09 16.23
C ARG A 122 -11.42 -7.16 17.17
N ASP A 123 -10.48 -7.99 16.73
CA ASP A 123 -9.85 -9.04 17.57
C ASP A 123 -9.09 -8.45 18.76
N LEU A 124 -8.62 -7.21 18.65
CA LEU A 124 -7.95 -6.47 19.71
C LEU A 124 -8.92 -5.64 20.58
N GLY A 125 -10.23 -5.76 20.36
CA GLY A 125 -11.27 -5.02 21.08
C GLY A 125 -11.49 -3.58 20.61
N LEU A 126 -10.83 -3.16 19.53
CA LEU A 126 -11.00 -1.83 18.92
C LEU A 126 -12.14 -1.88 17.92
N THR A 127 -13.31 -1.39 18.31
CA THR A 127 -14.54 -1.46 17.51
C THR A 127 -14.94 -0.14 16.87
N ASP A 128 -14.34 0.98 17.30
CA ASP A 128 -14.56 2.27 16.65
C ASP A 128 -13.79 2.31 15.32
N ARG A 129 -14.54 2.56 14.25
CA ARG A 129 -13.96 2.70 12.91
C ARG A 129 -12.98 3.87 12.82
N ALA A 130 -13.21 4.93 13.58
CA ALA A 130 -12.34 6.09 13.59
C ALA A 130 -10.91 5.75 14.03
N ASP A 131 -10.74 4.79 14.95
CA ASP A 131 -9.42 4.34 15.39
C ASP A 131 -8.63 3.71 14.24
N PHE A 132 -9.28 2.89 13.42
CA PHE A 132 -8.67 2.31 12.23
C PHE A 132 -8.35 3.38 11.18
N ASP A 133 -9.28 4.28 10.91
CA ASP A 133 -9.09 5.34 9.90
C ASP A 133 -7.94 6.30 10.31
N ILE A 134 -7.81 6.63 11.60
CA ILE A 134 -6.68 7.43 12.13
C ILE A 134 -5.36 6.68 11.97
N TRP A 135 -5.33 5.38 12.29
CA TRP A 135 -4.14 4.54 12.13
C TRP A 135 -3.68 4.49 10.67
N VAL A 136 -4.60 4.29 9.71
CA VAL A 136 -4.30 4.32 8.28
C VAL A 136 -3.74 5.69 7.87
N ALA A 137 -4.40 6.79 8.26
CA ALA A 137 -3.97 8.14 7.91
C ALA A 137 -2.58 8.48 8.46
N MET A 138 -2.25 8.02 9.67
CA MET A 138 -0.94 8.18 10.28
C MET A 138 0.14 7.42 9.51
N LEU A 139 -0.11 6.18 9.12
CA LEU A 139 0.82 5.38 8.31
C LEU A 139 1.07 6.01 6.95
N GLU A 140 0.00 6.42 6.25
CA GLU A 140 0.09 7.13 4.98
C GLU A 140 0.92 8.42 5.13
N GLY A 141 0.72 9.16 6.20
CA GLY A 141 1.51 10.36 6.51
C GLY A 141 3.00 10.04 6.65
N LEU A 142 3.36 9.00 7.38
CA LEU A 142 4.76 8.58 7.58
C LEU A 142 5.41 8.10 6.28
N VAL A 143 4.71 7.29 5.48
CA VAL A 143 5.19 6.84 4.16
C VAL A 143 5.41 8.03 3.24
N ASN A 144 4.44 8.93 3.11
CA ASN A 144 4.54 10.10 2.26
C ASN A 144 5.68 11.03 2.68
N GLN A 145 5.89 11.24 3.99
CA GLN A 145 7.01 12.01 4.52
C GLN A 145 8.36 11.34 4.23
N HIS A 146 8.44 10.02 4.35
CA HIS A 146 9.65 9.28 4.02
C HIS A 146 10.00 9.43 2.54
N LEU A 147 9.03 9.18 1.65
CA LEU A 147 9.24 9.25 0.20
C LEU A 147 9.56 10.65 -0.30
N ALA A 148 8.98 11.69 0.32
CA ALA A 148 9.18 13.08 -0.11
C ALA A 148 10.44 13.72 0.48
N ASN A 149 10.80 13.43 1.73
CA ASN A 149 11.78 14.23 2.48
C ASN A 149 13.02 13.45 2.96
N ASP A 150 13.00 12.10 2.87
CA ASP A 150 14.12 11.26 3.31
C ASP A 150 14.15 9.93 2.53
N PRO A 151 14.11 9.95 1.16
CA PRO A 151 14.07 8.75 0.37
C PRO A 151 15.33 7.91 0.57
N GLY A 152 15.15 6.66 1.03
CA GLY A 152 16.25 5.75 1.36
C GLY A 152 16.94 6.02 2.70
N GLY A 153 16.51 7.04 3.46
CA GLY A 153 17.00 7.33 4.80
C GLY A 153 16.25 6.54 5.90
N THR A 154 16.47 6.95 7.14
CA THR A 154 15.89 6.23 8.31
C THR A 154 15.04 7.12 9.22
N ARG A 155 14.99 8.43 8.95
CA ARG A 155 14.33 9.40 9.83
C ARG A 155 12.87 9.02 10.14
N TRP A 156 12.10 8.72 9.13
CA TRP A 156 10.67 8.46 9.26
C TRP A 156 10.37 7.02 9.65
N SER A 157 11.16 6.05 9.14
CA SER A 157 11.05 4.65 9.54
C SER A 157 11.37 4.42 11.02
N ALA A 158 12.31 5.20 11.58
CA ALA A 158 12.64 5.16 13.01
C ALA A 158 11.52 5.73 13.91
N LEU A 159 10.61 6.54 13.36
CA LEU A 159 9.48 7.09 14.12
C LEU A 159 8.25 6.16 14.14
N LEU A 160 8.22 5.12 13.30
CA LEU A 160 7.04 4.30 13.10
C LEU A 160 6.53 3.70 14.41
N ASP A 161 7.38 3.00 15.16
CA ASP A 161 6.99 2.33 16.41
C ASP A 161 6.48 3.33 17.45
N ARG A 162 7.17 4.48 17.59
CA ARG A 162 6.73 5.56 18.49
C ARG A 162 5.38 6.14 18.07
N ALA A 163 5.14 6.33 16.77
CA ALA A 163 3.86 6.85 16.28
C ALA A 163 2.72 5.87 16.59
N ILE A 164 2.97 4.56 16.40
CA ILE A 164 2.01 3.51 16.78
C ILE A 164 1.75 3.52 18.29
N ASP A 165 2.77 3.70 19.12
CA ASP A 165 2.60 3.74 20.58
C ASP A 165 1.76 4.94 21.03
N VAL A 166 2.00 6.12 20.46
CA VAL A 166 1.18 7.32 20.75
C VAL A 166 -0.28 7.10 20.36
N TRP A 167 -0.51 6.50 19.18
CA TRP A 167 -1.86 6.15 18.75
C TRP A 167 -2.48 5.08 19.68
N ALA A 168 -1.73 4.02 20.04
CA ALA A 168 -2.19 2.94 20.90
C ALA A 168 -2.56 3.43 22.31
N ASP A 169 -1.81 4.39 22.86
CA ASP A 169 -2.17 5.06 24.12
C ASP A 169 -3.50 5.82 23.99
N GLY A 170 -3.70 6.50 22.84
CA GLY A 170 -4.92 7.27 22.56
C GLY A 170 -6.18 6.42 22.48
N VAL A 171 -6.07 5.17 21.99
CA VAL A 171 -7.22 4.24 21.87
C VAL A 171 -7.31 3.26 23.06
N GLY A 172 -6.46 3.42 24.08
CA GLY A 172 -6.48 2.60 25.30
C GLY A 172 -5.98 1.15 25.09
N LEU A 173 -5.19 0.88 24.05
CA LEU A 173 -4.59 -0.44 23.81
C LEU A 173 -3.48 -0.68 24.85
N SER A 174 -3.61 -1.77 25.61
CA SER A 174 -2.66 -2.08 26.68
C SER A 174 -1.22 -2.19 26.19
N PRO A 175 -0.22 -1.71 26.96
CA PRO A 175 1.18 -1.95 26.66
C PRO A 175 1.50 -3.45 26.57
N ASP A 176 2.51 -3.77 25.75
CA ASP A 176 3.01 -5.14 25.70
C ASP A 176 3.64 -5.51 27.07
N PRO A 177 3.55 -6.78 27.52
CA PRO A 177 4.20 -7.22 28.74
C PRO A 177 5.72 -7.02 28.62
N PRO A 178 6.41 -6.76 29.76
CA PRO A 178 7.88 -6.67 29.72
C PRO A 178 8.48 -8.00 29.25
N ALA A 179 9.53 -7.90 28.43
CA ALA A 179 10.26 -9.04 27.89
C ALA A 179 11.00 -9.82 29.00
#